data_0d461c6f673b37f3e5678424a260f431
#
_entry.id   0d461c6f673b37f3e5678424a260f431
#
_cell.length_a   1.000
_cell.length_b   1.000
_cell.length_c   1.000
_cell.angle_alpha   90.00
_cell.angle_beta   90.00
_cell.angle_gamma   90.00
#
_symmetry.space_group_name_H-M   'P 1'
#
loop_
_entity.id
_entity.type
_entity.pdbx_description
1 polymer ?
#
loop_
_entity_poly.entity_id
_entity_poly.type
_entity_poly.pdbx_seq_one_letter_code
_entity_poly.pdbx_strand_id
1 'polypeptide(L)'
;MPRSDAAPPLAADLELTDPVLIDPRRTWRVLDDRRLPALEPFAADVRRYGPVTVRETVWDAEDRVLAAAGVVLTRSSDGTWSIDRGPDSDGPEPLAGEPDTPPRVAVEVFLRGRALRTVLVRDTTTSLVTLRGGDGRVRAEIADVRVDDGDPDTTVLRSARWWALTVDGREGATARAAERALHDAATDPVDVPSVALPRGPEPAPERRGGRAKRPRSNTAAGFVLRVLDALRNDLVAVEPRVRNDEHEAVHDLRKVVRRLRSVLAAFRGALDRQATESLRASFAEIGRTAGTARDAEVLHAGLSRSAARTPTGYVDTETLRRIDSETAERRSTTAAELRRALDSEAWFRTLDALDDLLLRAPAGPHGDEDATVFTTRRIRHERARVGRQLGDADDDLETLHEIRKAARRLRYALQAAGDLPDVGKRRLGRLRRVQETLGETLDAAHAADAYRRSAAVAAQDGVDTFGYGALATAEHAALGQGIQRSWRVLARL
;
A
#
# COMPACT_ATOMS: atom_id res chain seq x y z
N MET A 1 29.92 -59.72 -8.80
CA MET A 1 28.86 -58.70 -8.65
C MET A 1 29.47 -57.53 -7.94
N PRO A 2 29.73 -56.39 -8.62
CA PRO A 2 30.33 -55.20 -7.99
C PRO A 2 29.24 -54.38 -7.28
N ARG A 3 29.62 -53.88 -6.10
CA ARG A 3 28.80 -52.94 -5.30
C ARG A 3 28.74 -51.58 -6.02
N SER A 4 27.52 -51.10 -6.20
CA SER A 4 27.23 -49.78 -6.66
C SER A 4 27.64 -48.77 -5.58
N ASP A 5 28.67 -47.97 -5.86
CA ASP A 5 28.95 -46.71 -5.14
C ASP A 5 27.88 -45.68 -5.53
N ALA A 6 26.87 -45.54 -4.68
CA ALA A 6 25.97 -44.42 -4.73
C ALA A 6 26.67 -43.20 -4.08
N ALA A 7 26.91 -42.17 -4.87
CA ALA A 7 27.35 -40.88 -4.39
C ALA A 7 26.35 -40.34 -3.33
N PRO A 8 26.84 -39.65 -2.26
CA PRO A 8 25.95 -39.07 -1.26
C PRO A 8 25.12 -37.96 -1.89
N PRO A 9 23.87 -37.80 -1.46
CA PRO A 9 23.03 -36.68 -1.93
C PRO A 9 23.67 -35.37 -1.50
N LEU A 10 24.12 -34.59 -2.48
CA LEU A 10 24.53 -33.22 -2.34
C LEU A 10 23.26 -32.33 -2.18
N ALA A 11 23.31 -31.47 -1.17
CA ALA A 11 22.53 -30.23 -1.08
C ALA A 11 21.00 -30.33 -0.89
N ALA A 12 20.54 -31.01 0.17
CA ALA A 12 19.13 -30.95 0.55
C ALA A 12 18.86 -30.35 1.94
N ASP A 13 19.88 -29.89 2.68
CA ASP A 13 19.70 -29.34 4.06
C ASP A 13 20.38 -27.98 4.29
N LEU A 14 20.57 -27.18 3.26
CA LEU A 14 20.89 -25.76 3.40
C LEU A 14 19.64 -24.97 2.99
N GLU A 15 18.68 -24.83 3.91
CA GLU A 15 17.71 -23.74 3.87
C GLU A 15 18.47 -22.42 4.04
N LEU A 16 18.97 -21.87 2.92
CA LEU A 16 19.37 -20.48 2.81
C LEU A 16 18.08 -19.60 2.75
N THR A 17 17.21 -19.73 3.75
CA THR A 17 15.89 -19.14 3.76
C THR A 17 15.79 -17.83 4.53
N ASP A 18 16.90 -17.35 5.13
CA ASP A 18 16.86 -16.00 5.71
C ASP A 18 18.01 -15.17 5.14
N PRO A 19 17.73 -13.91 4.72
CA PRO A 19 18.80 -12.96 4.50
C PRO A 19 19.58 -12.89 5.81
N VAL A 20 20.86 -13.32 5.78
CA VAL A 20 21.77 -13.25 6.92
C VAL A 20 21.51 -11.93 7.62
N LEU A 21 21.02 -11.95 8.86
CA LEU A 21 20.87 -10.77 9.70
C LEU A 21 22.28 -10.19 9.91
N ILE A 22 22.66 -9.29 9.01
CA ILE A 22 23.98 -8.68 9.00
C ILE A 22 23.98 -7.66 10.14
N ASP A 23 24.63 -7.99 11.26
CA ASP A 23 24.92 -7.00 12.31
C ASP A 23 25.89 -5.97 11.72
N PRO A 24 25.46 -4.70 11.53
CA PRO A 24 26.32 -3.66 10.93
C PRO A 24 27.63 -3.46 11.71
N ARG A 25 27.64 -3.77 13.00
CA ARG A 25 28.84 -3.64 13.85
C ARG A 25 29.91 -4.72 13.62
N ARG A 26 29.53 -5.80 12.89
CA ARG A 26 30.37 -6.96 12.60
C ARG A 26 30.52 -7.21 11.11
N THR A 27 30.66 -6.14 10.36
CA THR A 27 30.87 -6.18 8.91
C THR A 27 32.06 -5.34 8.53
N TRP A 28 32.95 -5.88 7.71
CA TRP A 28 34.19 -5.25 7.29
C TRP A 28 34.27 -5.24 5.77
N ARG A 29 34.47 -4.07 5.20
CA ARG A 29 34.79 -3.94 3.78
C ARG A 29 36.18 -4.47 3.51
N VAL A 30 36.34 -5.19 2.40
CA VAL A 30 37.63 -5.74 2.01
C VAL A 30 37.91 -5.52 0.54
N LEU A 31 39.18 -5.45 0.19
CA LEU A 31 39.64 -5.42 -1.18
C LEU A 31 39.51 -6.81 -1.80
N ASP A 32 39.42 -6.88 -3.14
CA ASP A 32 39.22 -8.14 -3.88
C ASP A 32 40.32 -9.17 -3.66
N ASP A 33 41.57 -8.75 -3.43
CA ASP A 33 42.73 -9.55 -3.20
C ASP A 33 42.88 -10.06 -1.75
N ARG A 34 42.08 -9.53 -0.81
CA ARG A 34 42.14 -9.92 0.61
C ARG A 34 41.62 -11.34 0.81
N ARG A 35 42.35 -12.10 1.60
CA ARG A 35 41.96 -13.46 2.04
C ARG A 35 41.46 -13.40 3.46
N LEU A 36 40.47 -14.27 3.76
CA LEU A 36 40.06 -14.51 5.14
C LEU A 36 41.27 -14.91 5.98
N PRO A 37 41.41 -14.39 7.21
CA PRO A 37 42.46 -14.79 8.10
C PRO A 37 42.37 -16.30 8.45
N ALA A 38 43.46 -16.86 8.99
CA ALA A 38 43.43 -18.21 9.54
C ALA A 38 42.49 -18.26 10.74
N LEU A 39 41.45 -19.09 10.67
CA LEU A 39 40.38 -19.22 11.67
C LEU A 39 40.53 -20.51 12.52
N GLU A 40 41.35 -21.42 12.08
CA GLU A 40 41.64 -22.69 12.72
C GLU A 40 42.10 -22.56 14.19
N PRO A 41 42.87 -21.51 14.57
CA PRO A 41 43.28 -21.33 15.97
C PRO A 41 42.12 -20.99 16.93
N PHE A 42 40.96 -20.57 16.43
CA PHE A 42 39.87 -20.06 17.25
C PHE A 42 38.71 -21.03 17.46
N ALA A 43 38.69 -22.16 16.74
CA ALA A 43 37.60 -23.14 16.80
C ALA A 43 38.12 -24.58 16.78
N ALA A 44 37.37 -25.49 17.36
CA ALA A 44 37.71 -26.92 17.36
C ALA A 44 37.52 -27.54 15.96
N ASP A 45 36.60 -27.02 15.15
CA ASP A 45 36.34 -27.41 13.77
C ASP A 45 35.98 -26.19 12.94
N VAL A 46 36.59 -26.03 11.76
CA VAL A 46 36.34 -24.94 10.80
C VAL A 46 35.90 -25.59 9.49
N ARG A 47 34.64 -25.34 9.12
CA ARG A 47 34.10 -25.82 7.85
C ARG A 47 33.96 -24.68 6.86
N ARG A 48 34.52 -24.86 5.69
CA ARG A 48 34.45 -23.92 4.57
C ARG A 48 33.53 -24.49 3.49
N TYR A 49 32.54 -23.68 3.10
CA TYR A 49 31.63 -24.05 2.03
C TYR A 49 32.06 -23.33 0.75
N GLY A 50 31.85 -23.97 -0.39
CA GLY A 50 32.17 -23.40 -1.69
C GLY A 50 31.29 -22.16 -1.97
N PRO A 51 31.74 -21.30 -2.91
CA PRO A 51 30.97 -20.11 -3.26
C PRO A 51 29.62 -20.48 -3.90
N VAL A 52 28.57 -19.79 -3.46
CA VAL A 52 27.25 -19.85 -4.06
C VAL A 52 26.99 -18.48 -4.68
N THR A 53 26.63 -18.46 -5.98
CA THR A 53 26.29 -17.21 -6.68
C THR A 53 24.79 -17.18 -6.93
N VAL A 54 24.16 -16.11 -6.47
CA VAL A 54 22.77 -15.79 -6.77
C VAL A 54 22.76 -14.62 -7.74
N ARG A 55 22.08 -14.82 -8.88
CA ARG A 55 21.87 -13.76 -9.86
C ARG A 55 20.49 -13.19 -9.70
N GLU A 56 20.42 -11.86 -9.62
CA GLU A 56 19.20 -11.10 -9.56
C GLU A 56 19.16 -10.08 -10.70
N THR A 57 17.97 -9.86 -11.26
CA THR A 57 17.74 -8.80 -12.23
C THR A 57 16.80 -7.76 -11.62
N VAL A 58 17.19 -6.51 -11.67
CA VAL A 58 16.37 -5.38 -11.20
C VAL A 58 15.65 -4.76 -12.39
N TRP A 59 14.35 -4.54 -12.21
CA TRP A 59 13.46 -4.04 -13.25
C TRP A 59 12.94 -2.64 -12.90
N ASP A 60 12.93 -1.75 -13.89
CA ASP A 60 12.38 -0.40 -13.77
C ASP A 60 11.98 0.12 -15.15
N ALA A 61 11.36 1.29 -15.20
CA ALA A 61 11.20 2.04 -16.44
C ALA A 61 12.52 2.70 -16.87
N GLU A 62 12.59 3.18 -18.11
CA GLU A 62 13.77 3.86 -18.65
C GLU A 62 14.19 5.07 -17.81
N ASP A 63 13.21 5.87 -17.36
CA ASP A 63 13.41 7.06 -16.54
C ASP A 63 13.53 6.78 -15.02
N ARG A 64 13.68 5.49 -14.64
CA ARG A 64 13.95 5.04 -13.25
C ARG A 64 12.89 5.50 -12.24
N VAL A 65 11.62 5.39 -12.59
CA VAL A 65 10.51 5.83 -11.73
C VAL A 65 10.37 5.03 -10.44
N LEU A 66 10.66 3.72 -10.47
CA LEU A 66 10.63 2.89 -9.27
C LEU A 66 11.75 3.29 -8.31
N ALA A 67 12.98 3.42 -8.81
CA ALA A 67 14.11 3.89 -8.01
C ALA A 67 13.87 5.28 -7.43
N ALA A 68 13.26 6.20 -8.20
CA ALA A 68 12.89 7.53 -7.72
C ALA A 68 11.84 7.49 -6.60
N ALA A 69 10.97 6.47 -6.60
CA ALA A 69 9.98 6.21 -5.56
C ALA A 69 10.54 5.42 -4.36
N GLY A 70 11.81 4.99 -4.39
CA GLY A 70 12.41 4.12 -3.38
C GLY A 70 11.94 2.68 -3.47
N VAL A 71 11.45 2.24 -4.63
CA VAL A 71 10.94 0.89 -4.87
C VAL A 71 11.91 0.13 -5.74
N VAL A 72 12.18 -1.13 -5.38
CA VAL A 72 13.03 -2.04 -6.17
C VAL A 72 12.23 -3.30 -6.51
N LEU A 73 12.08 -3.56 -7.80
CA LEU A 73 11.46 -4.78 -8.32
C LEU A 73 12.56 -5.72 -8.80
N THR A 74 12.66 -6.89 -8.19
CA THR A 74 13.74 -7.85 -8.43
C THR A 74 13.18 -9.18 -8.90
N ARG A 75 13.90 -9.84 -9.80
CA ARG A 75 13.69 -11.22 -10.17
C ARG A 75 14.96 -12.02 -9.89
N SER A 76 14.84 -13.05 -9.08
CA SER A 76 15.92 -14.01 -8.79
C SER A 76 16.11 -15.03 -9.90
N SER A 77 17.27 -15.71 -9.91
CA SER A 77 17.60 -16.74 -10.90
C SER A 77 16.67 -17.96 -10.88
N ASP A 78 15.99 -18.22 -9.75
CA ASP A 78 14.96 -19.26 -9.62
C ASP A 78 13.59 -18.85 -10.20
N GLY A 79 13.46 -17.62 -10.71
CA GLY A 79 12.24 -17.07 -11.27
C GLY A 79 11.34 -16.35 -10.26
N THR A 80 11.73 -16.30 -8.99
CA THR A 80 10.97 -15.62 -7.93
C THR A 80 11.04 -14.11 -8.10
N TRP A 81 9.90 -13.45 -8.06
CA TRP A 81 9.79 -11.99 -8.03
C TRP A 81 9.69 -11.48 -6.60
N SER A 82 10.33 -10.36 -6.33
CA SER A 82 10.19 -9.64 -5.06
C SER A 82 10.14 -8.14 -5.26
N ILE A 83 9.52 -7.44 -4.30
CA ILE A 83 9.45 -5.98 -4.25
C ILE A 83 10.00 -5.50 -2.90
N ASP A 84 10.91 -4.53 -2.95
CA ASP A 84 11.37 -3.81 -1.77
C ASP A 84 10.84 -2.38 -1.83
N ARG A 85 10.18 -1.92 -0.76
CA ARG A 85 9.55 -0.60 -0.69
C ARG A 85 10.40 0.41 0.11
N GLY A 86 11.67 0.13 0.28
CA GLY A 86 12.64 1.01 0.92
C GLY A 86 12.88 0.74 2.40
N PRO A 87 13.61 1.64 3.08
CA PRO A 87 14.18 1.38 4.42
C PRO A 87 13.14 1.24 5.54
N ASP A 88 11.90 1.69 5.32
CA ASP A 88 10.81 1.58 6.28
C ASP A 88 10.00 0.28 6.11
N SER A 89 10.38 -0.59 5.14
CA SER A 89 9.79 -1.92 4.92
C SER A 89 10.57 -2.99 5.69
N ASP A 90 9.90 -4.10 6.00
CA ASP A 90 10.51 -5.28 6.64
C ASP A 90 11.48 -6.04 5.70
N GLY A 91 11.81 -5.47 4.56
CA GLY A 91 12.67 -6.04 3.52
C GLY A 91 11.90 -6.43 2.26
N PRO A 92 12.54 -7.21 1.34
CA PRO A 92 11.90 -7.66 0.11
C PRO A 92 10.71 -8.57 0.38
N GLU A 93 9.54 -8.22 -0.17
CA GLU A 93 8.33 -9.04 -0.13
C GLU A 93 8.25 -9.91 -1.39
N PRO A 94 8.00 -11.23 -1.28
CA PRO A 94 7.79 -12.07 -2.46
C PRO A 94 6.49 -11.68 -3.17
N LEU A 95 6.53 -11.68 -4.50
CA LEU A 95 5.36 -11.40 -5.33
C LEU A 95 4.92 -12.69 -6.05
N ALA A 96 3.62 -12.96 -6.00
CA ALA A 96 3.03 -14.01 -6.81
C ALA A 96 3.04 -13.58 -8.30
N GLY A 97 3.43 -14.47 -9.19
CA GLY A 97 3.44 -14.21 -10.63
C GLY A 97 4.10 -15.34 -11.41
N GLU A 98 3.97 -15.27 -12.72
CA GLU A 98 4.67 -16.16 -13.64
C GLU A 98 6.16 -15.81 -13.65
N PRO A 99 7.08 -16.80 -13.66
CA PRO A 99 8.53 -16.54 -13.58
C PRO A 99 9.06 -15.57 -14.65
N ASP A 100 8.49 -15.62 -15.86
CA ASP A 100 8.97 -14.82 -16.99
C ASP A 100 8.13 -13.57 -17.27
N THR A 101 7.09 -13.32 -16.49
CA THR A 101 6.20 -12.16 -16.64
C THR A 101 6.36 -11.23 -15.44
N PRO A 102 6.88 -10.00 -15.64
CA PRO A 102 7.00 -9.05 -14.55
C PRO A 102 5.63 -8.77 -13.91
N PRO A 103 5.51 -8.80 -12.57
CA PRO A 103 4.27 -8.54 -11.84
C PRO A 103 3.91 -7.05 -11.88
N ARG A 104 3.58 -6.55 -13.06
CA ARG A 104 3.34 -5.16 -13.37
C ARG A 104 2.30 -4.52 -12.46
N VAL A 105 1.26 -5.27 -12.10
CA VAL A 105 0.18 -4.80 -11.23
C VAL A 105 0.70 -4.26 -9.89
N ALA A 106 1.74 -4.86 -9.33
CA ALA A 106 2.30 -4.44 -8.05
C ALA A 106 2.98 -3.06 -8.09
N VAL A 107 3.39 -2.60 -9.29
CA VAL A 107 4.16 -1.38 -9.49
C VAL A 107 3.53 -0.38 -10.46
N GLU A 108 2.35 -0.68 -11.05
CA GLU A 108 1.70 0.16 -12.06
C GLU A 108 1.40 1.58 -11.55
N VAL A 109 1.07 1.72 -10.26
CA VAL A 109 0.86 3.02 -9.60
C VAL A 109 2.07 3.96 -9.71
N PHE A 110 3.27 3.40 -9.86
CA PHE A 110 4.51 4.13 -10.09
C PHE A 110 4.85 4.22 -11.58
N LEU A 111 4.66 3.12 -12.34
CA LEU A 111 4.98 3.06 -13.76
C LEU A 111 4.10 3.97 -14.61
N ARG A 112 2.81 4.02 -14.33
CA ARG A 112 1.86 4.88 -15.05
C ARG A 112 1.93 4.70 -16.55
N GLY A 113 1.80 3.45 -17.00
CA GLY A 113 1.85 3.09 -18.40
C GLY A 113 3.25 2.89 -18.99
N ARG A 114 4.33 3.22 -18.28
CA ARG A 114 5.71 3.04 -18.78
C ARG A 114 6.07 1.57 -18.92
N ALA A 115 6.91 1.26 -19.89
CA ALA A 115 7.40 -0.11 -20.09
C ALA A 115 8.42 -0.48 -19.02
N LEU A 116 8.31 -1.70 -18.47
CA LEU A 116 9.32 -2.31 -17.62
C LEU A 116 10.43 -2.94 -18.46
N ARG A 117 11.66 -2.75 -18.03
CA ARG A 117 12.84 -3.42 -18.59
C ARG A 117 13.83 -3.76 -17.49
N THR A 118 14.70 -4.71 -17.73
CA THR A 118 15.86 -4.96 -16.88
C THR A 118 16.78 -3.73 -16.93
N VAL A 119 17.18 -3.24 -15.77
CA VAL A 119 17.99 -2.02 -15.64
C VAL A 119 19.29 -2.25 -14.89
N LEU A 120 19.41 -3.40 -14.23
CA LEU A 120 20.60 -3.82 -13.50
C LEU A 120 20.59 -5.35 -13.38
N VAL A 121 21.75 -5.95 -13.53
CA VAL A 121 22.01 -7.36 -13.19
C VAL A 121 22.95 -7.36 -12.00
N ARG A 122 22.60 -8.09 -10.96
CA ARG A 122 23.39 -8.26 -9.74
C ARG A 122 23.76 -9.70 -9.54
N ASP A 123 25.05 -9.99 -9.45
CA ASP A 123 25.59 -11.28 -9.02
C ASP A 123 26.11 -11.15 -7.59
N THR A 124 25.48 -11.87 -6.67
CA THR A 124 25.94 -11.96 -5.27
C THR A 124 26.58 -13.31 -5.05
N THR A 125 27.89 -13.33 -4.83
CA THR A 125 28.66 -14.54 -4.53
C THR A 125 28.97 -14.56 -3.04
N THR A 126 28.52 -15.61 -2.35
CA THR A 126 28.73 -15.80 -0.91
C THR A 126 29.51 -17.08 -0.66
N SER A 127 30.63 -16.99 0.06
CA SER A 127 31.37 -18.13 0.62
C SER A 127 31.15 -18.12 2.13
N LEU A 128 30.72 -19.26 2.70
CA LEU A 128 30.42 -19.36 4.12
C LEU A 128 31.50 -20.18 4.85
N VAL A 129 31.88 -19.75 6.06
CA VAL A 129 32.75 -20.46 6.98
C VAL A 129 32.04 -20.59 8.32
N THR A 130 31.85 -21.81 8.81
CA THR A 130 31.29 -22.06 10.16
C THR A 130 32.39 -22.45 11.14
N LEU A 131 32.37 -21.80 12.31
CA LEU A 131 33.26 -22.09 13.44
C LEU A 131 32.50 -22.91 14.47
N ARG A 132 32.96 -24.12 14.78
CA ARG A 132 32.32 -25.06 15.71
C ARG A 132 33.14 -25.24 16.98
N GLY A 133 32.46 -25.36 18.10
CA GLY A 133 33.06 -25.72 19.37
C GLY A 133 33.38 -27.25 19.45
N GLY A 134 34.10 -27.69 20.52
CA GLY A 134 34.39 -29.09 20.78
C GLY A 134 33.13 -29.97 21.01
N ASP A 135 32.00 -29.38 21.24
CA ASP A 135 30.66 -30.01 21.31
C ASP A 135 29.94 -30.10 19.95
N GLY A 136 30.61 -29.72 18.86
CA GLY A 136 30.07 -29.73 17.50
C GLY A 136 29.08 -28.60 17.17
N ARG A 137 28.70 -27.76 18.14
CA ARG A 137 27.77 -26.65 17.89
C ARG A 137 28.45 -25.50 17.16
N VAL A 138 27.72 -24.87 16.24
CA VAL A 138 28.16 -23.62 15.58
C VAL A 138 28.28 -22.53 16.64
N ARG A 139 29.37 -21.79 16.64
CA ARG A 139 29.67 -20.66 17.54
C ARG A 139 29.68 -19.36 16.81
N ALA A 140 30.05 -19.38 15.56
CA ALA A 140 30.03 -18.21 14.69
C ALA A 140 30.00 -18.67 13.23
N GLU A 141 29.44 -17.81 12.38
CA GLU A 141 29.44 -17.95 10.93
C GLU A 141 30.06 -16.70 10.32
N ILE A 142 30.92 -16.90 9.33
CA ILE A 142 31.58 -15.84 8.60
C ILE A 142 31.18 -15.96 7.14
N ALA A 143 30.52 -14.95 6.61
CA ALA A 143 30.21 -14.84 5.21
C ALA A 143 31.24 -13.92 4.52
N ASP A 144 31.85 -14.39 3.46
CA ASP A 144 32.62 -13.60 2.51
C ASP A 144 31.70 -13.32 1.31
N VAL A 145 31.24 -12.08 1.21
CA VAL A 145 30.21 -11.67 0.25
C VAL A 145 30.85 -10.74 -0.78
N ARG A 146 30.68 -11.09 -2.05
CA ARG A 146 31.01 -10.23 -3.18
C ARG A 146 29.74 -9.92 -3.96
N VAL A 147 29.52 -8.67 -4.29
CA VAL A 147 28.43 -8.22 -5.14
C VAL A 147 29.01 -7.48 -6.34
N ASP A 148 28.63 -7.95 -7.53
CA ASP A 148 28.96 -7.35 -8.80
C ASP A 148 27.67 -6.86 -9.48
N ASP A 149 27.56 -5.55 -9.68
CA ASP A 149 26.46 -4.92 -10.42
C ASP A 149 26.89 -4.63 -11.85
N GLY A 150 26.08 -5.06 -12.81
CA GLY A 150 26.29 -4.82 -14.22
C GLY A 150 25.05 -4.20 -14.90
N ASP A 151 25.29 -3.54 -16.03
CA ASP A 151 24.22 -3.19 -16.97
C ASP A 151 23.81 -4.46 -17.72
N PRO A 152 22.52 -4.67 -18.11
CA PRO A 152 22.08 -5.85 -18.86
C PRO A 152 22.88 -6.12 -20.15
N ASP A 153 23.39 -5.04 -20.76
CA ASP A 153 24.05 -5.07 -22.06
C ASP A 153 25.58 -4.88 -21.97
N THR A 154 26.18 -4.64 -20.80
CA THR A 154 27.58 -4.26 -20.65
C THR A 154 28.26 -4.85 -19.40
N THR A 155 29.56 -4.55 -19.29
CA THR A 155 30.50 -4.96 -18.25
C THR A 155 30.06 -4.55 -16.83
N VAL A 156 30.59 -5.21 -15.81
CA VAL A 156 30.42 -4.86 -14.40
C VAL A 156 30.69 -3.36 -14.17
N LEU A 157 29.69 -2.65 -13.65
CA LEU A 157 29.75 -1.21 -13.38
C LEU A 157 30.28 -0.92 -11.99
N ARG A 158 29.96 -1.77 -11.02
CA ARG A 158 30.32 -1.61 -9.62
C ARG A 158 30.59 -2.97 -9.00
N SER A 159 31.58 -3.04 -8.11
CA SER A 159 31.87 -4.20 -7.30
C SER A 159 32.06 -3.80 -5.85
N ALA A 160 31.58 -4.62 -4.93
CA ALA A 160 31.87 -4.46 -3.51
C ALA A 160 32.04 -5.84 -2.88
N ARG A 161 32.96 -5.92 -1.89
CA ARG A 161 33.21 -7.15 -1.13
C ARG A 161 33.34 -6.82 0.33
N TRP A 162 32.78 -7.70 1.18
CA TRP A 162 32.86 -7.56 2.63
C TRP A 162 32.82 -8.91 3.31
N TRP A 163 33.30 -8.92 4.53
CA TRP A 163 33.11 -10.04 5.45
C TRP A 163 32.04 -9.67 6.48
N ALA A 164 31.18 -10.61 6.81
CA ALA A 164 30.16 -10.46 7.85
C ALA A 164 30.29 -11.60 8.86
N LEU A 165 30.25 -11.27 10.14
CA LEU A 165 30.28 -12.24 11.24
C LEU A 165 28.91 -12.30 11.91
N THR A 166 28.32 -13.50 11.92
CA THR A 166 27.12 -13.81 12.69
C THR A 166 27.46 -14.71 13.87
N VAL A 167 26.87 -14.44 15.03
CA VAL A 167 27.13 -15.19 16.26
C VAL A 167 25.84 -15.83 16.74
N ASP A 168 25.87 -17.15 16.99
CA ASP A 168 24.73 -17.87 17.56
C ASP A 168 24.69 -17.69 19.08
N GLY A 169 23.71 -16.95 19.56
CA GLY A 169 23.44 -16.77 20.98
C GLY A 169 24.43 -15.88 21.73
N ARG A 170 24.89 -16.30 22.94
CA ARG A 170 25.80 -15.52 23.76
C ARG A 170 27.23 -15.50 23.18
N GLU A 171 27.81 -14.30 23.10
CA GLU A 171 29.21 -14.10 22.69
C GLU A 171 30.19 -15.00 23.45
N GLY A 172 30.71 -16.00 22.76
CA GLY A 172 31.76 -16.89 23.27
C GLY A 172 33.19 -16.37 22.94
N ALA A 173 34.20 -17.06 23.49
CA ALA A 173 35.62 -16.75 23.22
C ALA A 173 35.94 -16.86 21.72
N THR A 174 35.40 -17.89 21.05
CA THR A 174 35.57 -18.18 19.62
C THR A 174 35.08 -16.97 18.77
N ALA A 175 33.89 -16.47 19.02
CA ALA A 175 33.32 -15.37 18.25
C ALA A 175 34.18 -14.07 18.42
N ARG A 176 34.55 -13.72 19.65
CA ARG A 176 35.42 -12.57 19.92
C ARG A 176 36.81 -12.68 19.31
N ALA A 177 37.36 -13.90 19.26
CA ALA A 177 38.67 -14.13 18.64
C ALA A 177 38.57 -13.99 17.11
N ALA A 178 37.53 -14.56 16.50
CA ALA A 178 37.25 -14.41 15.08
C ALA A 178 37.00 -12.95 14.69
N GLU A 179 36.22 -12.23 15.49
CA GLU A 179 35.92 -10.80 15.28
C GLU A 179 37.22 -9.98 15.25
N ARG A 180 38.12 -10.17 16.22
CA ARG A 180 39.43 -9.49 16.23
C ARG A 180 40.27 -9.81 15.01
N ALA A 181 40.34 -11.10 14.65
CA ALA A 181 41.12 -11.55 13.49
C ALA A 181 40.58 -10.94 12.17
N LEU A 182 39.26 -10.86 12.03
CA LEU A 182 38.63 -10.23 10.88
C LEU A 182 38.90 -8.70 10.86
N HIS A 183 38.78 -8.06 12.02
CA HIS A 183 39.07 -6.64 12.17
C HIS A 183 40.53 -6.32 11.80
N ASP A 184 41.47 -7.10 12.32
CA ASP A 184 42.92 -6.88 12.05
C ASP A 184 43.32 -7.18 10.60
N ALA A 185 42.57 -8.09 9.94
CA ALA A 185 42.81 -8.44 8.54
C ALA A 185 42.06 -7.52 7.54
N ALA A 186 40.97 -6.86 7.95
CA ALA A 186 40.20 -5.96 7.13
C ALA A 186 40.88 -4.58 7.03
N THR A 187 40.57 -3.85 5.96
CA THR A 187 41.16 -2.52 5.72
C THR A 187 40.60 -1.44 6.64
N ASP A 188 39.29 -1.50 6.96
CA ASP A 188 38.58 -0.62 7.90
C ASP A 188 37.24 -1.25 8.30
N PRO A 189 36.76 -1.08 9.56
CA PRO A 189 35.37 -1.38 9.92
C PRO A 189 34.46 -0.40 9.19
N VAL A 190 33.45 -0.89 8.51
CA VAL A 190 32.55 -0.07 7.70
C VAL A 190 31.11 -0.27 8.11
N ASP A 191 30.35 0.81 8.16
CA ASP A 191 28.92 0.75 8.36
C ASP A 191 28.25 0.03 7.17
N VAL A 192 27.47 -1.01 7.42
CA VAL A 192 26.85 -1.86 6.38
C VAL A 192 26.05 -1.07 5.34
N PRO A 193 25.32 0.01 5.69
CA PRO A 193 24.63 0.84 4.70
C PRO A 193 25.56 1.47 3.66
N SER A 194 26.85 1.69 4.01
CA SER A 194 27.85 2.24 3.09
C SER A 194 28.60 1.15 2.29
N VAL A 195 28.52 -0.12 2.73
CA VAL A 195 29.15 -1.27 2.07
C VAL A 195 28.20 -1.93 1.11
N ALA A 196 26.91 -2.08 1.52
CA ALA A 196 25.90 -2.64 0.63
C ALA A 196 25.69 -1.71 -0.55
N LEU A 197 25.87 -2.23 -1.76
CA LEU A 197 25.44 -1.51 -2.95
C LEU A 197 23.93 -1.21 -2.83
N PRO A 198 23.48 -0.02 -3.30
CA PRO A 198 22.07 0.29 -3.30
C PRO A 198 21.28 -0.88 -3.90
N ARG A 199 20.17 -1.27 -3.30
CA ARG A 199 19.36 -2.41 -3.78
C ARG A 199 18.83 -2.19 -5.20
N GLY A 200 18.78 -0.95 -5.67
CA GLY A 200 18.33 -0.60 -7.00
C GLY A 200 19.24 0.42 -7.71
N PRO A 201 18.93 0.73 -8.98
CA PRO A 201 19.64 1.74 -9.73
C PRO A 201 19.43 3.12 -9.11
N GLU A 202 20.39 4.02 -9.34
CA GLU A 202 20.19 5.41 -8.94
C GLU A 202 19.05 6.05 -9.74
N PRO A 203 18.20 6.90 -9.10
CA PRO A 203 17.20 7.68 -9.81
C PRO A 203 17.84 8.57 -10.89
N ALA A 204 17.16 8.74 -12.03
CA ALA A 204 17.62 9.61 -13.09
C ALA A 204 17.87 11.05 -12.56
N PRO A 205 18.93 11.73 -13.04
CA PRO A 205 19.31 13.08 -12.55
C PRO A 205 18.20 14.11 -12.70
N GLU A 206 17.37 13.99 -13.72
CA GLU A 206 16.25 14.90 -13.99
C GLU A 206 15.16 14.86 -12.89
N ARG A 207 15.02 13.74 -12.21
CA ARG A 207 14.09 13.60 -11.05
C ARG A 207 14.72 14.08 -9.74
N ARG A 208 16.03 14.31 -9.70
CA ARG A 208 16.73 15.02 -8.62
C ARG A 208 16.54 16.53 -8.71
N GLY A 209 15.82 17.03 -9.73
CA GLY A 209 15.58 18.46 -9.98
C GLY A 209 15.11 19.17 -8.73
N GLY A 210 15.71 20.34 -8.50
CA GLY A 210 15.72 21.11 -7.28
C GLY A 210 14.41 21.06 -6.49
N ARG A 211 14.44 20.44 -5.33
CA ARG A 211 13.37 20.50 -4.34
C ARG A 211 13.05 21.97 -4.10
N ALA A 212 11.88 22.41 -4.54
CA ALA A 212 11.36 23.68 -4.06
C ALA A 212 11.48 23.67 -2.53
N LYS A 213 11.88 24.81 -1.95
CA LYS A 213 12.08 24.92 -0.50
C LYS A 213 10.76 24.49 0.17
N ARG A 214 10.74 23.31 0.76
CA ARG A 214 9.51 22.78 1.40
C ARG A 214 9.03 23.78 2.44
N PRO A 215 7.73 24.12 2.46
CA PRO A 215 7.16 24.96 3.50
C PRO A 215 7.51 24.39 4.88
N ARG A 216 7.74 25.29 5.84
CA ARG A 216 8.04 24.88 7.22
C ARG A 216 6.89 24.03 7.77
N SER A 217 7.21 23.04 8.57
CA SER A 217 6.22 22.09 9.10
C SER A 217 5.13 22.73 9.97
N ASN A 218 5.39 23.90 10.54
CA ASN A 218 4.45 24.66 11.37
C ASN A 218 3.56 25.63 10.58
N THR A 219 3.67 25.67 9.24
CA THR A 219 2.78 26.51 8.39
C THR A 219 1.58 25.73 7.89
N ALA A 220 0.53 26.44 7.48
CA ALA A 220 -0.67 25.87 6.90
C ALA A 220 -0.38 25.01 5.65
N ALA A 221 0.49 25.50 4.74
CA ALA A 221 0.94 24.75 3.59
C ALA A 221 1.70 23.48 3.99
N GLY A 222 2.66 23.58 4.91
CA GLY A 222 3.42 22.45 5.40
C GLY A 222 2.55 21.38 6.08
N PHE A 223 1.54 21.79 6.83
CA PHE A 223 0.55 20.90 7.42
C PHE A 223 -0.23 20.13 6.36
N VAL A 224 -0.82 20.85 5.37
CA VAL A 224 -1.64 20.21 4.33
C VAL A 224 -0.80 19.27 3.48
N LEU A 225 0.43 19.63 3.13
CA LEU A 225 1.33 18.76 2.36
C LEU A 225 1.66 17.46 3.10
N ARG A 226 1.91 17.50 4.41
CA ARG A 226 2.12 16.26 5.19
C ARG A 226 0.90 15.34 5.18
N VAL A 227 -0.30 15.92 5.32
CA VAL A 227 -1.55 15.14 5.26
C VAL A 227 -1.77 14.53 3.88
N LEU A 228 -1.49 15.28 2.82
CA LEU A 228 -1.60 14.78 1.44
C LEU A 228 -0.55 13.71 1.13
N ASP A 229 0.68 13.86 1.64
CA ASP A 229 1.75 12.87 1.49
C ASP A 229 1.38 11.53 2.14
N ALA A 230 0.86 11.57 3.38
CA ALA A 230 0.35 10.37 4.04
C ALA A 230 -0.81 9.71 3.24
N LEU A 231 -1.73 10.51 2.70
CA LEU A 231 -2.84 10.00 1.87
C LEU A 231 -2.38 9.48 0.50
N ARG A 232 -1.31 10.05 -0.05
CA ARG A 232 -0.66 9.53 -1.26
C ARG A 232 -0.06 8.15 -1.00
N ASN A 233 0.58 7.97 0.15
CA ASN A 233 1.11 6.66 0.54
C ASN A 233 -0.01 5.63 0.77
N ASP A 234 -1.12 6.02 1.44
CA ASP A 234 -2.33 5.19 1.53
C ASP A 234 -2.84 4.79 0.12
N LEU A 235 -2.84 5.73 -0.85
CA LEU A 235 -3.29 5.49 -2.23
C LEU A 235 -2.39 4.49 -2.96
N VAL A 236 -1.08 4.66 -2.85
CA VAL A 236 -0.08 3.76 -3.44
C VAL A 236 -0.19 2.34 -2.88
N ALA A 237 -0.49 2.21 -1.59
CA ALA A 237 -0.66 0.90 -0.96
C ALA A 237 -1.95 0.19 -1.36
N VAL A 238 -3.04 0.93 -1.61
CA VAL A 238 -4.35 0.34 -1.90
C VAL A 238 -4.57 0.05 -3.39
N GLU A 239 -3.95 0.80 -4.28
CA GLU A 239 -4.20 0.72 -5.72
C GLU A 239 -3.86 -0.66 -6.33
N PRO A 240 -2.71 -1.30 -6.03
CA PRO A 240 -2.42 -2.66 -6.48
C PRO A 240 -3.43 -3.70 -5.98
N ARG A 241 -3.94 -3.53 -4.76
CA ARG A 241 -4.94 -4.42 -4.17
C ARG A 241 -6.26 -4.38 -4.94
N VAL A 242 -6.66 -3.20 -5.44
CA VAL A 242 -7.85 -3.07 -6.31
C VAL A 242 -7.65 -3.77 -7.64
N ARG A 243 -6.45 -3.69 -8.20
CA ARG A 243 -6.11 -4.39 -9.45
C ARG A 243 -6.15 -5.90 -9.31
N ASN A 244 -5.76 -6.39 -8.14
CA ASN A 244 -5.79 -7.81 -7.78
C ASN A 244 -7.16 -8.30 -7.31
N ASP A 245 -8.22 -7.47 -7.35
CA ASP A 245 -9.57 -7.79 -6.85
C ASP A 245 -9.58 -8.29 -5.39
N GLU A 246 -8.69 -7.74 -4.55
CA GLU A 246 -8.61 -8.12 -3.14
C GLU A 246 -9.84 -7.65 -2.37
N HIS A 247 -10.21 -8.45 -1.37
CA HIS A 247 -11.33 -8.13 -0.49
C HIS A 247 -11.20 -6.73 0.14
N GLU A 248 -12.29 -5.96 0.15
CA GLU A 248 -12.38 -4.58 0.69
C GLU A 248 -11.48 -3.54 0.00
N ALA A 249 -10.68 -3.90 -1.02
CA ALA A 249 -9.77 -2.97 -1.68
C ALA A 249 -10.49 -1.78 -2.34
N VAL A 250 -11.64 -2.02 -2.99
CA VAL A 250 -12.48 -0.96 -3.57
C VAL A 250 -13.01 -0.02 -2.48
N HIS A 251 -13.40 -0.58 -1.33
CA HIS A 251 -13.81 0.23 -0.17
C HIS A 251 -12.68 1.15 0.31
N ASP A 252 -11.48 0.61 0.46
CA ASP A 252 -10.31 1.35 0.93
C ASP A 252 -9.90 2.43 -0.08
N LEU A 253 -9.85 2.12 -1.39
CA LEU A 253 -9.59 3.11 -2.44
C LEU A 253 -10.60 4.26 -2.38
N ARG A 254 -11.89 3.93 -2.32
CA ARG A 254 -12.97 4.92 -2.20
C ARG A 254 -12.82 5.81 -0.96
N LYS A 255 -12.34 5.22 0.15
CA LYS A 255 -12.07 5.95 1.41
C LYS A 255 -10.89 6.91 1.26
N VAL A 256 -9.77 6.48 0.66
CA VAL A 256 -8.58 7.32 0.44
C VAL A 256 -8.90 8.47 -0.52
N VAL A 257 -9.46 8.20 -1.69
CA VAL A 257 -9.86 9.21 -2.68
C VAL A 257 -10.82 10.24 -2.07
N ARG A 258 -11.75 9.80 -1.24
CA ARG A 258 -12.71 10.66 -0.54
C ARG A 258 -12.03 11.51 0.54
N ARG A 259 -11.01 10.97 1.24
CA ARG A 259 -10.20 11.73 2.22
C ARG A 259 -9.39 12.81 1.50
N LEU A 260 -8.71 12.49 0.40
CA LEU A 260 -7.97 13.45 -0.44
C LEU A 260 -8.87 14.62 -0.86
N ARG A 261 -10.04 14.34 -1.45
CA ARG A 261 -11.00 15.37 -1.85
C ARG A 261 -11.50 16.23 -0.68
N SER A 262 -11.71 15.60 0.48
CA SER A 262 -12.20 16.31 1.66
C SER A 262 -11.14 17.20 2.29
N VAL A 263 -9.88 16.76 2.34
CA VAL A 263 -8.74 17.54 2.84
C VAL A 263 -8.51 18.75 1.94
N LEU A 264 -8.43 18.56 0.61
CA LEU A 264 -8.29 19.64 -0.37
C LEU A 264 -9.42 20.67 -0.26
N ALA A 265 -10.66 20.22 0.02
CA ALA A 265 -11.80 21.11 0.17
C ALA A 265 -11.85 21.79 1.55
N ALA A 266 -11.50 21.11 2.64
CA ALA A 266 -11.56 21.67 3.99
C ALA A 266 -10.47 22.72 4.23
N PHE A 267 -9.28 22.48 3.72
CA PHE A 267 -8.10 23.32 3.95
C PHE A 267 -7.78 24.25 2.75
N ARG A 268 -8.81 24.70 2.04
CA ARG A 268 -8.65 25.66 0.95
C ARG A 268 -7.87 26.90 1.37
N GLY A 269 -6.98 27.35 0.49
CA GLY A 269 -6.17 28.56 0.67
C GLY A 269 -4.82 28.29 1.34
N ALA A 270 -4.54 27.07 1.84
CA ALA A 270 -3.20 26.71 2.27
C ALA A 270 -2.26 26.50 1.07
N LEU A 271 -2.78 25.89 0.00
CA LEU A 271 -2.07 25.66 -1.27
C LEU A 271 -2.77 26.43 -2.39
N ASP A 272 -2.12 26.52 -3.56
CA ASP A 272 -2.67 27.17 -4.74
C ASP A 272 -4.05 26.64 -5.10
N ARG A 273 -4.96 27.55 -5.41
CA ARG A 273 -6.35 27.19 -5.65
C ARG A 273 -6.53 26.43 -6.96
N GLN A 274 -5.84 26.82 -8.02
CA GLN A 274 -6.02 26.22 -9.33
C GLN A 274 -5.53 24.77 -9.32
N ALA A 275 -4.33 24.52 -8.78
CA ALA A 275 -3.77 23.17 -8.65
C ALA A 275 -4.66 22.26 -7.79
N THR A 276 -5.14 22.74 -6.64
CA THR A 276 -5.97 21.96 -5.73
C THR A 276 -7.37 21.67 -6.24
N GLU A 277 -8.04 22.61 -6.95
CA GLU A 277 -9.38 22.38 -7.53
C GLU A 277 -9.32 21.44 -8.73
N SER A 278 -8.31 21.57 -9.61
CA SER A 278 -8.10 20.64 -10.72
C SER A 278 -7.92 19.21 -10.21
N LEU A 279 -7.02 19.01 -9.26
CA LEU A 279 -6.76 17.70 -8.66
C LEU A 279 -8.01 17.13 -7.95
N ARG A 280 -8.78 17.99 -7.26
CA ARG A 280 -10.03 17.59 -6.61
C ARG A 280 -11.09 17.13 -7.60
N ALA A 281 -11.15 17.76 -8.80
CA ALA A 281 -12.06 17.37 -9.88
C ALA A 281 -11.65 16.00 -10.46
N SER A 282 -10.36 15.77 -10.72
CA SER A 282 -9.84 14.48 -11.19
C SER A 282 -10.13 13.35 -10.19
N PHE A 283 -9.90 13.57 -8.90
CA PHE A 283 -10.31 12.61 -7.85
C PHE A 283 -11.84 12.44 -7.73
N ALA A 284 -12.65 13.38 -8.20
CA ALA A 284 -14.11 13.19 -8.21
C ALA A 284 -14.52 12.17 -9.26
N GLU A 285 -13.81 12.11 -10.37
CA GLU A 285 -14.09 11.19 -11.47
C GLU A 285 -13.83 9.75 -11.09
N ILE A 286 -12.59 9.45 -10.66
CA ILE A 286 -12.26 8.10 -10.18
C ILE A 286 -13.11 7.70 -8.97
N GLY A 287 -13.46 8.67 -8.10
CA GLY A 287 -14.32 8.45 -6.95
C GLY A 287 -15.77 8.09 -7.32
N ARG A 288 -16.28 8.51 -8.50
CA ARG A 288 -17.58 8.06 -9.03
C ARG A 288 -17.51 6.62 -9.48
N THR A 289 -16.49 6.26 -10.28
CA THR A 289 -16.30 4.89 -10.76
C THR A 289 -16.11 3.90 -9.60
N ALA A 290 -15.24 4.23 -8.64
CA ALA A 290 -15.07 3.44 -7.41
C ALA A 290 -16.35 3.40 -6.55
N GLY A 291 -17.19 4.45 -6.64
CA GLY A 291 -18.51 4.49 -6.03
C GLY A 291 -19.44 3.44 -6.60
N THR A 292 -19.57 3.40 -7.93
CA THR A 292 -20.40 2.43 -8.64
C THR A 292 -19.97 0.98 -8.36
N ALA A 293 -18.66 0.71 -8.37
CA ALA A 293 -18.14 -0.61 -8.03
C ALA A 293 -18.47 -1.00 -6.58
N ARG A 294 -18.26 -0.09 -5.61
CA ARG A 294 -18.60 -0.38 -4.20
C ARG A 294 -20.11 -0.56 -3.97
N ASP A 295 -20.93 0.20 -4.63
CA ASP A 295 -22.39 0.08 -4.50
C ASP A 295 -22.86 -1.31 -5.03
N ALA A 296 -22.22 -1.84 -6.09
CA ALA A 296 -22.46 -3.20 -6.57
C ALA A 296 -21.98 -4.28 -5.59
N GLU A 297 -20.79 -4.11 -4.96
CA GLU A 297 -20.29 -5.01 -3.91
C GLU A 297 -21.24 -5.04 -2.70
N VAL A 298 -21.69 -3.88 -2.23
CA VAL A 298 -22.61 -3.77 -1.07
C VAL A 298 -23.94 -4.41 -1.37
N LEU A 299 -24.48 -4.24 -2.58
CA LEU A 299 -25.73 -4.84 -3.01
C LEU A 299 -25.62 -6.39 -3.03
N HIS A 300 -24.58 -6.91 -3.68
CA HIS A 300 -24.36 -8.37 -3.76
C HIS A 300 -24.17 -8.97 -2.36
N ALA A 301 -23.27 -8.42 -1.54
CA ALA A 301 -23.04 -8.88 -0.17
C ALA A 301 -24.28 -8.67 0.76
N GLY A 302 -25.18 -7.77 0.39
CA GLY A 302 -26.41 -7.47 1.13
C GLY A 302 -27.57 -8.42 0.88
N LEU A 303 -27.54 -9.21 -0.21
CA LEU A 303 -28.70 -10.03 -0.62
C LEU A 303 -29.20 -10.99 0.48
N SER A 304 -28.30 -11.68 1.14
CA SER A 304 -28.67 -12.58 2.26
C SER A 304 -29.35 -11.84 3.41
N ARG A 305 -28.94 -10.62 3.71
CA ARG A 305 -29.56 -9.77 4.74
C ARG A 305 -30.95 -9.29 4.32
N SER A 306 -31.10 -8.92 3.05
CA SER A 306 -32.40 -8.53 2.48
C SER A 306 -33.38 -9.70 2.53
N ALA A 307 -32.94 -10.91 2.13
CA ALA A 307 -33.72 -12.12 2.21
C ALA A 307 -34.13 -12.46 3.66
N ALA A 308 -33.24 -12.34 4.63
CA ALA A 308 -33.53 -12.57 6.05
C ALA A 308 -34.53 -11.57 6.67
N ARG A 309 -34.70 -10.38 6.06
CA ARG A 309 -35.73 -9.38 6.46
C ARG A 309 -37.07 -9.63 5.82
N THR A 310 -37.11 -10.43 4.77
CA THR A 310 -38.34 -10.76 4.04
C THR A 310 -39.06 -11.91 4.74
N PRO A 311 -40.41 -11.90 4.85
CA PRO A 311 -41.13 -12.99 5.46
C PRO A 311 -40.86 -14.33 4.75
N THR A 312 -40.78 -15.41 5.54
CA THR A 312 -40.53 -16.77 5.02
C THR A 312 -41.52 -17.15 3.95
N GLY A 313 -41.02 -17.68 2.83
CA GLY A 313 -41.85 -18.12 1.70
C GLY A 313 -42.21 -17.03 0.69
N TYR A 314 -41.81 -15.76 0.91
CA TYR A 314 -42.06 -14.67 -0.03
C TYR A 314 -40.97 -14.57 -1.14
N VAL A 315 -39.86 -15.20 -0.94
CA VAL A 315 -38.76 -15.27 -1.95
C VAL A 315 -38.36 -16.72 -2.05
N ASP A 316 -38.49 -17.31 -3.21
CA ASP A 316 -38.07 -18.67 -3.47
C ASP A 316 -36.59 -18.78 -3.80
N THR A 317 -36.06 -20.00 -3.80
CA THR A 317 -34.64 -20.28 -4.05
C THR A 317 -34.23 -19.89 -5.48
N GLU A 318 -35.11 -20.03 -6.45
CA GLU A 318 -34.86 -19.70 -7.85
C GLU A 318 -34.67 -18.20 -8.03
N THR A 319 -35.57 -17.40 -7.46
CA THR A 319 -35.46 -15.92 -7.45
C THR A 319 -34.20 -15.48 -6.76
N LEU A 320 -33.84 -16.04 -5.59
CA LEU A 320 -32.58 -15.69 -4.91
C LEU A 320 -31.38 -16.02 -5.76
N ARG A 321 -31.33 -17.18 -6.40
CA ARG A 321 -30.20 -17.57 -7.25
C ARG A 321 -30.07 -16.67 -8.47
N ARG A 322 -31.18 -16.26 -9.08
CA ARG A 322 -31.18 -15.30 -10.20
C ARG A 322 -30.67 -13.94 -9.77
N ILE A 323 -31.12 -13.37 -8.67
CA ILE A 323 -30.67 -12.10 -8.15
C ILE A 323 -29.18 -12.18 -7.75
N ASP A 324 -28.75 -13.27 -7.15
CA ASP A 324 -27.32 -13.49 -6.82
C ASP A 324 -26.46 -13.45 -8.07
N SER A 325 -26.86 -14.17 -9.14
CA SER A 325 -26.16 -14.14 -10.43
C SER A 325 -26.12 -12.74 -11.05
N GLU A 326 -27.24 -12.02 -11.09
CA GLU A 326 -27.34 -10.66 -11.63
C GLU A 326 -26.45 -9.68 -10.85
N THR A 327 -26.45 -9.78 -9.52
CA THR A 327 -25.64 -8.89 -8.67
C THR A 327 -24.15 -9.22 -8.73
N ALA A 328 -23.78 -10.51 -8.87
CA ALA A 328 -22.41 -10.97 -9.08
C ALA A 328 -21.85 -10.48 -10.43
N GLU A 329 -22.65 -10.60 -11.51
CA GLU A 329 -22.27 -10.09 -12.83
C GLU A 329 -22.06 -8.57 -12.80
N ARG A 330 -22.98 -7.83 -12.18
CA ARG A 330 -22.85 -6.38 -12.00
C ARG A 330 -21.59 -6.02 -11.21
N ARG A 331 -21.28 -6.74 -10.13
CA ARG A 331 -20.05 -6.56 -9.34
C ARG A 331 -18.82 -6.76 -10.21
N SER A 332 -18.78 -7.85 -10.99
CA SER A 332 -17.66 -8.15 -11.90
C SER A 332 -17.49 -7.06 -12.97
N THR A 333 -18.57 -6.63 -13.61
CA THR A 333 -18.56 -5.59 -14.65
C THR A 333 -18.04 -4.27 -14.09
N THR A 334 -18.56 -3.81 -12.95
CA THR A 334 -18.16 -2.53 -12.36
C THR A 334 -16.74 -2.56 -11.80
N ALA A 335 -16.26 -3.71 -11.30
CA ALA A 335 -14.87 -3.90 -10.93
C ALA A 335 -13.94 -3.83 -12.15
N ALA A 336 -14.31 -4.42 -13.27
CA ALA A 336 -13.57 -4.32 -14.52
C ALA A 336 -13.54 -2.88 -15.07
N GLU A 337 -14.63 -2.13 -14.93
CA GLU A 337 -14.68 -0.71 -15.29
C GLU A 337 -13.75 0.13 -14.41
N LEU A 338 -13.70 -0.15 -13.12
CA LEU A 338 -12.77 0.52 -12.20
C LEU A 338 -11.32 0.21 -12.57
N ARG A 339 -10.96 -1.05 -12.84
CA ARG A 339 -9.61 -1.41 -13.29
C ARG A 339 -9.22 -0.67 -14.57
N ARG A 340 -10.12 -0.64 -15.59
CA ARG A 340 -9.88 0.15 -16.82
C ARG A 340 -9.69 1.64 -16.53
N ALA A 341 -10.41 2.19 -15.57
CA ALA A 341 -10.24 3.58 -15.17
C ALA A 341 -8.87 3.82 -14.49
N LEU A 342 -8.37 2.85 -13.71
CA LEU A 342 -7.03 2.88 -13.11
C LEU A 342 -5.90 2.69 -14.15
N ASP A 343 -6.20 2.11 -15.33
CA ASP A 343 -5.25 1.98 -16.46
C ASP A 343 -5.29 3.19 -17.40
N SER A 344 -6.14 4.16 -17.14
CA SER A 344 -6.31 5.31 -18.03
C SER A 344 -5.22 6.36 -17.88
N GLU A 345 -4.87 7.00 -18.97
CA GLU A 345 -3.97 8.16 -18.97
C GLU A 345 -4.48 9.30 -18.06
N ALA A 346 -5.80 9.45 -17.94
CA ALA A 346 -6.41 10.43 -17.04
C ALA A 346 -6.09 10.16 -15.57
N TRP A 347 -6.09 8.88 -15.18
CA TRP A 347 -5.68 8.48 -13.83
C TRP A 347 -4.18 8.72 -13.62
N PHE A 348 -3.34 8.32 -14.56
CA PHE A 348 -1.90 8.54 -14.48
C PHE A 348 -1.55 10.02 -14.36
N ARG A 349 -2.19 10.88 -15.15
CA ARG A 349 -2.04 12.35 -15.02
C ARG A 349 -2.51 12.86 -13.64
N THR A 350 -3.52 12.24 -13.05
CA THR A 350 -3.98 12.59 -11.70
C THR A 350 -2.93 12.28 -10.65
N LEU A 351 -2.27 11.12 -10.75
CA LEU A 351 -1.16 10.74 -9.87
C LEU A 351 0.06 11.67 -10.07
N ASP A 352 0.39 12.01 -11.33
CA ASP A 352 1.45 12.97 -11.62
C ASP A 352 1.15 14.35 -11.01
N ALA A 353 -0.07 14.82 -11.14
CA ALA A 353 -0.50 16.10 -10.56
C ALA A 353 -0.44 16.11 -9.02
N LEU A 354 -0.73 14.97 -8.38
CA LEU A 354 -0.58 14.85 -6.92
C LEU A 354 0.89 14.89 -6.51
N ASP A 355 1.76 14.14 -7.18
CA ASP A 355 3.19 14.12 -6.91
C ASP A 355 3.81 15.50 -7.18
N ASP A 356 3.43 16.17 -8.25
CA ASP A 356 3.84 17.55 -8.57
C ASP A 356 3.41 18.55 -7.50
N LEU A 357 2.17 18.44 -7.01
CA LEU A 357 1.67 19.29 -5.91
C LEU A 357 2.50 19.11 -4.64
N LEU A 358 2.85 17.87 -4.32
CA LEU A 358 3.69 17.53 -3.15
C LEU A 358 5.14 18.02 -3.31
N LEU A 359 5.67 17.96 -4.52
CA LEU A 359 7.05 18.36 -4.83
C LEU A 359 7.21 19.89 -4.89
N ARG A 360 6.34 20.57 -5.65
CA ARG A 360 6.44 22.01 -5.92
C ARG A 360 5.86 22.85 -4.80
N ALA A 361 4.94 22.29 -4.03
CA ALA A 361 4.31 22.92 -2.87
C ALA A 361 3.87 24.38 -3.10
N PRO A 362 3.07 24.68 -4.14
CA PRO A 362 2.67 26.05 -4.45
C PRO A 362 1.82 26.61 -3.31
N ALA A 363 2.34 27.66 -2.62
CA ALA A 363 1.64 28.26 -1.49
C ALA A 363 0.39 29.00 -1.95
N GLY A 364 -0.70 28.86 -1.19
CA GLY A 364 -1.90 29.63 -1.32
C GLY A 364 -1.85 30.90 -0.46
N PRO A 365 -2.91 31.75 -0.49
CA PRO A 365 -2.96 33.01 0.23
C PRO A 365 -2.82 32.88 1.76
N HIS A 366 -3.06 31.70 2.31
CA HIS A 366 -2.92 31.38 3.74
C HIS A 366 -1.78 30.38 4.02
N GLY A 367 -0.92 30.13 3.03
CA GLY A 367 0.09 29.08 3.09
C GLY A 367 1.12 29.26 4.22
N ASP A 368 1.47 30.51 4.52
CA ASP A 368 2.47 30.86 5.53
C ASP A 368 1.88 31.09 6.93
N GLU A 369 0.53 31.04 7.09
CA GLU A 369 -0.09 31.13 8.41
C GLU A 369 0.34 29.98 9.33
N ASP A 370 0.31 30.23 10.64
CA ASP A 370 0.51 29.15 11.61
C ASP A 370 -0.51 28.03 11.42
N ALA A 371 -0.02 26.80 11.36
CA ALA A 371 -0.81 25.60 11.07
C ALA A 371 -1.97 25.40 12.06
N THR A 372 -1.74 25.68 13.36
CA THR A 372 -2.76 25.48 14.42
C THR A 372 -3.86 26.51 14.28
N VAL A 373 -3.50 27.78 14.08
CA VAL A 373 -4.46 28.88 13.91
C VAL A 373 -5.33 28.63 12.66
N PHE A 374 -4.67 28.35 11.53
CA PHE A 374 -5.36 28.05 10.27
C PHE A 374 -6.30 26.85 10.40
N THR A 375 -5.80 25.72 10.91
CA THR A 375 -6.57 24.47 11.01
C THR A 375 -7.77 24.64 11.96
N THR A 376 -7.59 25.28 13.10
CA THR A 376 -8.69 25.57 14.04
C THR A 376 -9.78 26.42 13.37
N ARG A 377 -9.41 27.48 12.63
CA ARG A 377 -10.37 28.31 11.89
C ARG A 377 -11.12 27.47 10.85
N ARG A 378 -10.44 26.59 10.09
CA ARG A 378 -11.06 25.74 9.08
C ARG A 378 -12.01 24.70 9.69
N ILE A 379 -11.65 24.09 10.81
CA ILE A 379 -12.53 23.17 11.53
C ILE A 379 -13.78 23.87 12.05
N ARG A 380 -13.66 25.09 12.59
CA ARG A 380 -14.83 25.89 13.00
C ARG A 380 -15.76 26.15 11.82
N HIS A 381 -15.22 26.47 10.64
CA HIS A 381 -16.00 26.65 9.42
C HIS A 381 -16.76 25.37 9.02
N GLU A 382 -16.11 24.21 9.02
CA GLU A 382 -16.78 22.94 8.70
C GLU A 382 -17.84 22.55 9.76
N ARG A 383 -17.61 22.86 11.02
CA ARG A 383 -18.63 22.69 12.09
C ARG A 383 -19.85 23.55 11.83
N ALA A 384 -19.65 24.84 11.55
CA ALA A 384 -20.75 25.77 11.22
C ALA A 384 -21.53 25.29 9.99
N ARG A 385 -20.85 24.67 9.01
CA ARG A 385 -21.50 24.06 7.84
C ARG A 385 -22.44 22.90 8.23
N VAL A 386 -21.99 22.01 9.13
CA VAL A 386 -22.83 20.92 9.64
C VAL A 386 -24.04 21.49 10.39
N GLY A 387 -23.82 22.51 11.24
CA GLY A 387 -24.89 23.18 11.97
C GLY A 387 -25.96 23.82 11.05
N ARG A 388 -25.54 24.47 9.96
CA ARG A 388 -26.48 24.99 8.97
C ARG A 388 -27.30 23.90 8.31
N GLN A 389 -26.67 22.83 7.83
CA GLN A 389 -27.38 21.70 7.21
C GLN A 389 -28.36 21.02 8.17
N LEU A 390 -28.10 21.04 9.47
CA LEU A 390 -29.02 20.52 10.48
C LEU A 390 -30.18 21.52 10.77
N GLY A 391 -29.91 22.84 10.71
CA GLY A 391 -30.90 23.84 10.95
C GLY A 391 -31.93 24.04 9.81
N ASP A 392 -31.48 23.72 8.58
CA ASP A 392 -32.30 23.82 7.35
C ASP A 392 -32.86 22.44 6.95
N ALA A 393 -32.88 21.46 7.87
CA ALA A 393 -33.17 20.08 7.55
C ALA A 393 -34.66 19.76 7.46
N ASP A 394 -35.08 19.23 6.31
CA ASP A 394 -36.37 18.56 6.12
C ASP A 394 -36.24 17.07 6.34
N ASP A 395 -37.33 16.37 6.66
CA ASP A 395 -37.36 14.92 6.93
C ASP A 395 -37.22 14.05 5.64
N ASP A 396 -36.43 14.50 4.67
CA ASP A 396 -36.22 13.82 3.41
C ASP A 396 -34.82 13.12 3.31
N LEU A 397 -34.71 12.26 2.33
CA LEU A 397 -33.49 11.49 2.10
C LEU A 397 -32.36 12.35 1.54
N GLU A 398 -32.67 13.39 0.76
CA GLU A 398 -31.69 14.28 0.15
C GLU A 398 -30.99 15.11 1.23
N THR A 399 -31.77 15.66 2.17
CA THR A 399 -31.26 16.38 3.34
C THR A 399 -30.33 15.48 4.18
N LEU A 400 -30.71 14.24 4.47
CA LEU A 400 -29.82 13.29 5.18
C LEU A 400 -28.52 13.05 4.40
N HIS A 401 -28.59 13.02 3.06
CA HIS A 401 -27.40 12.85 2.23
C HIS A 401 -26.45 14.07 2.30
N GLU A 402 -26.99 15.29 2.29
CA GLU A 402 -26.20 16.52 2.43
C GLU A 402 -25.56 16.65 3.83
N ILE A 403 -26.32 16.32 4.88
CA ILE A 403 -25.79 16.27 6.25
C ILE A 403 -24.65 15.23 6.35
N ARG A 404 -24.82 14.04 5.73
CA ARG A 404 -23.78 13.01 5.68
C ARG A 404 -22.51 13.52 5.00
N LYS A 405 -22.64 14.26 3.88
CA LYS A 405 -21.49 14.87 3.18
C LYS A 405 -20.78 15.89 4.06
N ALA A 406 -21.53 16.77 4.74
CA ALA A 406 -20.97 17.78 5.64
C ALA A 406 -20.27 17.14 6.86
N ALA A 407 -20.94 16.21 7.55
CA ALA A 407 -20.40 15.50 8.71
C ALA A 407 -19.12 14.70 8.37
N ARG A 408 -19.08 14.08 7.19
CA ARG A 408 -17.91 13.35 6.69
C ARG A 408 -16.73 14.28 6.46
N ARG A 409 -16.95 15.43 5.83
CA ARG A 409 -15.90 16.41 5.58
C ARG A 409 -15.33 16.97 6.90
N LEU A 410 -16.19 17.27 7.86
CA LEU A 410 -15.77 17.66 9.21
C LEU A 410 -14.95 16.55 9.88
N ARG A 411 -15.40 15.30 9.80
CA ARG A 411 -14.65 14.17 10.37
C ARG A 411 -13.24 14.03 9.78
N TYR A 412 -13.10 14.14 8.46
CA TYR A 412 -11.80 14.05 7.82
C TYR A 412 -10.89 15.25 8.12
N ALA A 413 -11.48 16.45 8.25
CA ALA A 413 -10.74 17.63 8.71
C ALA A 413 -10.20 17.43 10.15
N LEU A 414 -11.03 16.89 11.05
CA LEU A 414 -10.61 16.58 12.42
C LEU A 414 -9.55 15.45 12.46
N GLN A 415 -9.70 14.41 11.64
CA GLN A 415 -8.70 13.33 11.56
C GLN A 415 -7.35 13.84 11.03
N ALA A 416 -7.37 14.72 10.03
CA ALA A 416 -6.16 15.34 9.50
C ALA A 416 -5.47 16.24 10.53
N ALA A 417 -6.25 16.90 11.37
CA ALA A 417 -5.75 17.77 12.44
C ALA A 417 -5.09 16.96 13.60
N GLY A 418 -5.39 15.67 13.73
CA GLY A 418 -4.72 14.77 14.68
C GLY A 418 -4.81 15.24 16.15
N ASP A 419 -3.65 15.51 16.75
CA ASP A 419 -3.50 15.81 18.16
C ASP A 419 -3.70 17.29 18.54
N LEU A 420 -4.27 18.11 17.64
CA LEU A 420 -4.58 19.49 18.02
C LEU A 420 -5.60 19.54 19.17
N PRO A 421 -5.47 20.51 20.11
CA PRO A 421 -6.22 20.53 21.40
C PRO A 421 -7.75 20.44 21.26
N ASP A 422 -8.31 20.87 20.13
CA ASP A 422 -9.77 20.90 19.88
C ASP A 422 -10.34 19.61 19.23
N VAL A 423 -9.49 18.60 18.95
CA VAL A 423 -9.90 17.34 18.34
C VAL A 423 -10.26 16.32 19.42
N GLY A 424 -11.44 16.45 20.03
CA GLY A 424 -11.89 15.49 21.04
C GLY A 424 -12.22 14.11 20.44
N LYS A 425 -11.60 13.02 20.94
CA LYS A 425 -11.89 11.61 20.58
C LYS A 425 -13.40 11.29 20.62
N ARG A 426 -14.12 11.86 21.61
CA ARG A 426 -15.58 11.71 21.73
C ARG A 426 -16.35 12.28 20.53
N ARG A 427 -15.90 13.41 19.97
CA ARG A 427 -16.52 14.03 18.81
C ARG A 427 -16.32 13.20 17.55
N LEU A 428 -15.09 12.70 17.32
CA LEU A 428 -14.83 11.78 16.21
C LEU A 428 -15.70 10.53 16.29
N GLY A 429 -15.89 9.97 17.50
CA GLY A 429 -16.78 8.84 17.73
C GLY A 429 -18.24 9.12 17.37
N ARG A 430 -18.76 10.33 17.72
CA ARG A 430 -20.14 10.73 17.33
C ARG A 430 -20.27 10.87 15.80
N LEU A 431 -19.33 11.56 15.17
CA LEU A 431 -19.33 11.74 13.70
C LEU A 431 -19.20 10.38 12.97
N ARG A 432 -18.45 9.43 13.52
CA ARG A 432 -18.35 8.08 12.99
C ARG A 432 -19.72 7.39 13.06
N ARG A 433 -20.38 7.40 14.21
CA ARG A 433 -21.71 6.82 14.41
C ARG A 433 -22.76 7.44 13.46
N VAL A 434 -22.76 8.76 13.31
CA VAL A 434 -23.61 9.45 12.33
C VAL A 434 -23.39 8.91 10.93
N GLN A 435 -22.14 8.75 10.51
CA GLN A 435 -21.84 8.26 9.16
C GLN A 435 -22.19 6.79 8.94
N GLU A 436 -22.05 5.95 9.96
CA GLU A 436 -22.46 4.55 9.93
C GLU A 436 -23.97 4.44 9.79
N THR A 437 -24.74 5.13 10.66
CA THR A 437 -26.21 5.10 10.63
C THR A 437 -26.78 5.65 9.32
N LEU A 438 -26.27 6.82 8.87
CA LEU A 438 -26.70 7.41 7.60
C LEU A 438 -26.24 6.58 6.39
N GLY A 439 -25.14 5.81 6.54
CA GLY A 439 -24.67 4.87 5.54
C GLY A 439 -25.67 3.74 5.33
N GLU A 440 -26.00 3.03 6.41
CA GLU A 440 -26.97 1.93 6.39
C GLU A 440 -28.34 2.36 5.85
N THR A 441 -28.77 3.57 6.17
CA THR A 441 -30.04 4.15 5.70
C THR A 441 -30.03 4.33 4.17
N LEU A 442 -28.94 4.91 3.63
CA LEU A 442 -28.80 5.10 2.19
C LEU A 442 -28.56 3.80 1.44
N ASP A 443 -27.86 2.83 2.05
CA ASP A 443 -27.63 1.52 1.46
C ASP A 443 -28.98 0.75 1.31
N ALA A 444 -29.89 0.86 2.29
CA ALA A 444 -31.25 0.32 2.17
C ALA A 444 -32.05 0.97 1.04
N ALA A 445 -31.96 2.30 0.88
CA ALA A 445 -32.61 3.00 -0.24
C ALA A 445 -32.08 2.50 -1.60
N HIS A 446 -30.75 2.38 -1.73
CA HIS A 446 -30.13 1.89 -2.95
C HIS A 446 -30.49 0.44 -3.25
N ALA A 447 -30.59 -0.42 -2.24
CA ALA A 447 -30.98 -1.81 -2.39
C ALA A 447 -32.44 -1.94 -2.85
N ALA A 448 -33.38 -1.20 -2.20
CA ALA A 448 -34.79 -1.18 -2.60
C ALA A 448 -34.95 -0.76 -4.07
N ASP A 449 -34.21 0.26 -4.48
CA ASP A 449 -34.21 0.77 -5.85
C ASP A 449 -33.61 -0.21 -6.85
N ALA A 450 -32.54 -0.93 -6.45
CA ALA A 450 -31.93 -1.95 -7.28
C ALA A 450 -32.87 -3.13 -7.52
N TYR A 451 -33.48 -3.69 -6.46
CA TYR A 451 -34.45 -4.78 -6.62
C TYR A 451 -35.67 -4.39 -7.46
N ARG A 452 -36.13 -3.15 -7.34
CA ARG A 452 -37.23 -2.64 -8.19
C ARG A 452 -36.80 -2.55 -9.67
N ARG A 453 -35.56 -2.14 -9.98
CA ARG A 453 -35.06 -2.16 -11.36
C ARG A 453 -34.90 -3.57 -11.90
N SER A 454 -34.33 -4.49 -11.11
CA SER A 454 -34.24 -5.91 -11.49
C SER A 454 -35.61 -6.53 -11.73
N ALA A 455 -36.62 -6.21 -10.91
CA ALA A 455 -37.99 -6.61 -11.14
C ALA A 455 -38.58 -6.15 -12.51
N ALA A 456 -38.27 -4.88 -12.88
CA ALA A 456 -38.73 -4.34 -14.17
C ALA A 456 -38.09 -5.06 -15.37
N VAL A 457 -36.80 -5.46 -15.26
CA VAL A 457 -36.13 -6.27 -16.28
C VAL A 457 -36.70 -7.69 -16.31
N ALA A 458 -36.85 -8.32 -15.16
CA ALA A 458 -37.44 -9.69 -15.05
C ALA A 458 -38.85 -9.75 -15.64
N ALA A 459 -39.68 -8.72 -15.44
CA ALA A 459 -41.02 -8.64 -16.01
C ALA A 459 -41.00 -8.60 -17.55
N GLN A 460 -40.03 -7.93 -18.18
CA GLN A 460 -39.83 -7.90 -19.63
C GLN A 460 -39.50 -9.29 -20.19
N ASP A 461 -38.80 -10.10 -19.40
CA ASP A 461 -38.44 -11.48 -19.71
C ASP A 461 -39.57 -12.50 -19.36
N GLY A 462 -40.72 -12.02 -18.89
CA GLY A 462 -41.87 -12.88 -18.49
C GLY A 462 -41.62 -13.66 -17.19
N VAL A 463 -40.67 -13.24 -16.36
CA VAL A 463 -40.34 -13.88 -15.08
C VAL A 463 -41.20 -13.30 -13.97
N ASP A 464 -41.60 -14.18 -13.01
CA ASP A 464 -42.32 -13.72 -11.81
C ASP A 464 -41.49 -12.72 -11.01
N THR A 465 -42.11 -11.60 -10.69
CA THR A 465 -41.47 -10.47 -10.00
C THR A 465 -41.86 -10.36 -8.53
N PHE A 466 -42.67 -11.26 -8.01
CA PHE A 466 -43.16 -11.22 -6.63
C PHE A 466 -42.02 -11.20 -5.61
N GLY A 467 -41.03 -12.07 -5.75
CA GLY A 467 -39.88 -12.16 -4.86
C GLY A 467 -39.03 -10.88 -4.89
N TYR A 468 -38.82 -10.26 -6.06
CA TYR A 468 -38.13 -8.97 -6.18
C TYR A 468 -38.90 -7.86 -5.46
N GLY A 469 -40.23 -7.81 -5.62
CA GLY A 469 -41.09 -6.87 -4.92
C GLY A 469 -41.06 -7.02 -3.41
N ALA A 470 -41.01 -8.28 -2.92
CA ALA A 470 -40.89 -8.58 -1.51
C ALA A 470 -39.57 -8.07 -0.91
N LEU A 471 -38.45 -8.33 -1.60
CA LEU A 471 -37.13 -7.78 -1.20
C LEU A 471 -37.09 -6.25 -1.21
N ALA A 472 -37.62 -5.62 -2.26
CA ALA A 472 -37.68 -4.16 -2.36
C ALA A 472 -38.52 -3.57 -1.23
N THR A 473 -39.63 -4.17 -0.85
CA THR A 473 -40.52 -3.75 0.24
C THR A 473 -39.83 -3.89 1.60
N ALA A 474 -39.10 -4.99 1.83
CA ALA A 474 -38.34 -5.21 3.05
C ALA A 474 -37.25 -4.14 3.24
N GLU A 475 -36.54 -3.80 2.17
CA GLU A 475 -35.52 -2.72 2.21
C GLU A 475 -36.16 -1.32 2.36
N HIS A 476 -37.34 -1.08 1.78
CA HIS A 476 -38.07 0.18 1.99
C HIS A 476 -38.53 0.33 3.45
N ALA A 477 -38.96 -0.76 4.09
CA ALA A 477 -39.27 -0.75 5.51
C ALA A 477 -38.04 -0.50 6.37
N ALA A 478 -36.88 -1.08 6.01
CA ALA A 478 -35.60 -0.83 6.66
C ALA A 478 -35.14 0.64 6.49
N LEU A 479 -35.38 1.23 5.33
CA LEU A 479 -35.15 2.65 5.05
C LEU A 479 -35.95 3.55 6.00
N GLY A 480 -37.26 3.33 6.15
CA GLY A 480 -38.09 4.11 7.08
C GLY A 480 -37.58 4.07 8.52
N GLN A 481 -37.20 2.86 9.00
CA GLN A 481 -36.57 2.71 10.32
C GLN A 481 -35.20 3.41 10.39
N GLY A 482 -34.43 3.36 9.30
CA GLY A 482 -33.14 3.99 9.15
C GLY A 482 -33.23 5.51 9.26
N ILE A 483 -34.20 6.14 8.61
CA ILE A 483 -34.47 7.58 8.67
C ILE A 483 -34.71 7.99 10.13
N GLN A 484 -35.60 7.30 10.85
CA GLN A 484 -35.88 7.58 12.26
C GLN A 484 -34.63 7.45 13.17
N ARG A 485 -33.81 6.40 12.94
CA ARG A 485 -32.55 6.23 13.66
C ARG A 485 -31.55 7.34 13.34
N SER A 486 -31.48 7.77 12.10
CA SER A 486 -30.63 8.84 11.63
C SER A 486 -30.90 10.16 12.36
N TRP A 487 -32.15 10.56 12.46
CA TRP A 487 -32.55 11.77 13.17
C TRP A 487 -32.22 11.70 14.68
N ARG A 488 -32.43 10.53 15.31
CA ARG A 488 -32.07 10.35 16.74
C ARG A 488 -30.54 10.47 16.97
N VAL A 489 -29.72 10.05 16.04
CA VAL A 489 -28.26 10.15 16.14
C VAL A 489 -27.80 11.58 15.84
N LEU A 490 -28.42 12.25 14.86
CA LEU A 490 -28.14 13.66 14.49
C LEU A 490 -28.49 14.63 15.62
N ALA A 491 -29.56 14.39 16.36
CA ALA A 491 -29.93 15.21 17.53
C ALA A 491 -28.89 15.23 18.67
N ARG A 492 -27.89 14.31 18.62
CA ARG A 492 -26.81 14.22 19.61
C ARG A 492 -25.47 14.76 19.08
N LEU A 493 -25.43 15.30 17.86
CA LEU A 493 -24.23 15.81 17.24
C LEU A 493 -23.89 17.22 17.71
#